data_129d0b53a0688014dbe56467868e449d
#
_entry.id   129d0b53a0688014dbe56467868e449d
#
_cell.length_a   1.000
_cell.length_b   1.000
_cell.length_c   1.000
_cell.angle_alpha   90.00
_cell.angle_beta   90.00
_cell.angle_gamma   90.00
#
_symmetry.space_group_name_H-M   'P 1'
#
loop_
_entity.id
_entity.type
_entity.pdbx_description
1 polymer ?
#
loop_
_entity_poly.entity_id
_entity_poly.type
_entity_poly.pdbx_seq_one_letter_code
_entity_poly.pdbx_strand_id
1 'polypeptide(L)'
;MSGLFNNLPRKLTKKVTEKVPSQLPEKVAGAINTVTDKEKQTNAASTLKPVNNQFSKLLSVTKYLPSGARSTILSKAFGKVVPYVGTTGVYYETVEPNQVIVSLKNDKGVQNHIGSIHAVAVTLLAETATGFILGLNLPTDRMLLIKSYSVNFYRPLKKGQVAAVATLSDEQRLKILNTPKGEMVIPCVINDRESESTRDPITVEMTWAWIPKSELEARRQGRESSAQESETNNANNADNTNNSDNTDNAEQNSIDKEQTDT
;
A
#
# COMPACT_ATOMS: atom_id res chain seq x y z
N MET A 1 -45.57 -11.02 6.31
CA MET A 1 -44.44 -11.69 6.98
C MET A 1 -43.44 -10.62 7.42
N SER A 2 -43.74 -10.04 8.56
CA SER A 2 -42.93 -9.00 9.22
C SER A 2 -42.47 -9.58 10.55
N GLY A 3 -41.17 -9.69 10.77
CA GLY A 3 -40.68 -10.10 12.06
C GLY A 3 -39.42 -10.94 12.05
N LEU A 4 -38.24 -10.34 11.72
CA LEU A 4 -36.95 -11.04 11.94
C LEU A 4 -35.76 -10.12 12.23
N PHE A 5 -36.00 -8.87 12.67
CA PHE A 5 -34.90 -7.95 13.04
C PHE A 5 -35.09 -7.26 14.40
N ASN A 6 -35.63 -7.97 15.38
CA ASN A 6 -35.76 -7.43 16.73
C ASN A 6 -35.11 -8.31 17.78
N ASN A 7 -33.78 -8.54 17.70
CA ASN A 7 -33.03 -9.07 18.85
C ASN A 7 -31.54 -8.76 18.73
N LEU A 8 -31.17 -7.49 18.84
CA LEU A 8 -29.83 -7.10 19.26
C LEU A 8 -29.89 -6.75 20.75
N PRO A 9 -29.08 -7.37 21.59
CA PRO A 9 -29.13 -7.11 23.02
C PRO A 9 -28.62 -5.70 23.34
N ARG A 10 -29.52 -4.86 23.80
CA ARG A 10 -29.28 -3.50 24.33
C ARG A 10 -28.41 -3.44 25.61
N LYS A 11 -27.66 -4.49 25.93
CA LYS A 11 -26.87 -4.59 27.19
C LYS A 11 -25.40 -4.21 27.03
N LEU A 12 -24.89 -3.93 25.83
CA LEU A 12 -23.48 -3.59 25.63
C LEU A 12 -23.13 -2.10 25.79
N THR A 13 -24.12 -1.21 25.74
CA THR A 13 -23.85 0.22 25.83
C THR A 13 -23.84 0.78 27.28
N LYS A 14 -24.27 0.01 28.28
CA LYS A 14 -24.33 0.47 29.67
C LYS A 14 -23.15 0.11 30.58
N LYS A 15 -22.19 -0.71 30.11
CA LYS A 15 -21.05 -1.16 30.94
C LYS A 15 -19.75 -0.38 30.75
N VAL A 16 -19.67 0.53 29.79
CA VAL A 16 -18.46 1.30 29.51
C VAL A 16 -18.37 2.60 30.28
N THR A 17 -19.51 3.10 30.83
CA THR A 17 -19.55 4.39 31.52
C THR A 17 -19.33 4.33 33.03
N GLU A 18 -19.21 3.16 33.65
CA GLU A 18 -19.24 3.04 35.13
C GLU A 18 -17.90 2.72 35.83
N LYS A 19 -16.78 2.64 35.13
CA LYS A 19 -15.44 2.47 35.76
C LYS A 19 -14.33 3.27 35.06
N VAL A 20 -14.46 4.59 35.05
CA VAL A 20 -13.33 5.47 34.77
C VAL A 20 -12.80 6.00 36.10
N PRO A 21 -11.55 5.71 36.49
CA PRO A 21 -10.95 6.31 37.68
C PRO A 21 -10.87 7.83 37.49
N SER A 22 -11.22 8.58 38.53
CA SER A 22 -11.31 10.05 38.56
C SER A 22 -9.95 10.78 38.44
N GLN A 23 -8.86 10.11 38.08
CA GLN A 23 -7.54 10.72 37.84
C GLN A 23 -6.85 10.02 36.67
N LEU A 24 -7.20 10.38 35.46
CA LEU A 24 -6.40 10.09 34.26
C LEU A 24 -5.56 11.32 33.90
N PRO A 25 -4.25 11.16 33.58
CA PRO A 25 -3.42 12.27 33.10
C PRO A 25 -4.07 12.93 31.88
N GLU A 26 -4.02 14.25 31.80
CA GLU A 26 -4.66 15.08 30.76
C GLU A 26 -4.33 14.65 29.32
N LYS A 27 -3.17 14.03 29.10
CA LYS A 27 -2.75 13.45 27.82
C LYS A 27 -3.58 12.22 27.39
N VAL A 28 -4.16 11.48 28.33
CA VAL A 28 -4.96 10.29 28.04
C VAL A 28 -6.42 10.68 27.76
N ALA A 29 -6.92 11.71 28.43
CA ALA A 29 -8.26 12.27 28.16
C ALA A 29 -8.33 12.88 26.73
N GLY A 30 -7.26 13.54 26.27
CA GLY A 30 -7.17 14.05 24.91
C GLY A 30 -7.17 12.94 23.84
N ALA A 31 -6.56 11.78 24.12
CA ALA A 31 -6.54 10.65 23.19
C ALA A 31 -7.89 9.94 23.09
N ILE A 32 -8.64 9.83 24.20
CA ILE A 32 -9.98 9.22 24.21
C ILE A 32 -10.99 10.11 23.47
N ASN A 33 -10.91 11.43 23.65
CA ASN A 33 -11.79 12.36 22.93
C ASN A 33 -11.49 12.40 21.42
N THR A 34 -10.21 12.25 21.00
CA THR A 34 -9.85 12.17 19.59
C THR A 34 -10.32 10.86 18.93
N VAL A 35 -10.42 9.75 19.66
CA VAL A 35 -10.93 8.48 19.11
C VAL A 35 -12.46 8.54 18.96
N THR A 36 -13.20 9.07 19.95
CA THR A 36 -14.67 9.22 19.87
C THR A 36 -15.10 10.24 18.83
N ASP A 37 -14.33 11.31 18.62
CA ASP A 37 -14.59 12.30 17.56
C ASP A 37 -14.24 11.74 16.16
N LYS A 38 -13.22 10.88 16.04
CA LYS A 38 -12.91 10.16 14.80
C LYS A 38 -13.99 9.14 14.42
N GLU A 39 -14.56 8.41 15.38
CA GLU A 39 -15.67 7.48 15.10
C GLU A 39 -16.95 8.22 14.69
N LYS A 40 -17.22 9.42 15.20
CA LYS A 40 -18.33 10.25 14.75
C LYS A 40 -18.10 10.84 13.34
N GLN A 41 -16.86 11.14 12.96
CA GLN A 41 -16.52 11.62 11.60
C GLN A 41 -16.59 10.54 10.52
N THR A 42 -16.42 9.25 10.88
CA THR A 42 -16.45 8.14 9.90
C THR A 42 -17.85 7.76 9.42
N ASN A 43 -18.92 8.20 10.09
CA ASN A 43 -20.30 7.86 9.75
C ASN A 43 -21.06 8.94 8.98
N ALA A 44 -20.45 10.08 8.68
CA ALA A 44 -21.05 11.07 7.78
C ALA A 44 -20.90 10.56 6.33
N ALA A 45 -22.01 10.32 5.64
CA ALA A 45 -21.99 9.99 4.22
C ALA A 45 -21.23 11.08 3.47
N SER A 46 -20.15 10.70 2.76
CA SER A 46 -19.36 11.66 2.00
C SER A 46 -20.21 12.36 0.94
N THR A 47 -20.13 13.67 0.91
CA THR A 47 -20.84 14.54 -0.05
C THR A 47 -20.14 14.58 -1.41
N LEU A 48 -18.87 14.15 -1.49
CA LEU A 48 -18.08 14.18 -2.70
C LEU A 48 -18.43 13.02 -3.64
N LYS A 49 -18.60 13.34 -4.92
CA LYS A 49 -18.80 12.33 -5.96
C LYS A 49 -17.56 11.43 -6.09
N PRO A 50 -17.76 10.14 -6.41
CA PRO A 50 -16.65 9.26 -6.74
C PRO A 50 -15.87 9.76 -7.96
N VAL A 51 -14.56 9.58 -7.96
CA VAL A 51 -13.70 9.88 -9.10
C VAL A 51 -13.96 8.86 -10.22
N ASN A 52 -14.08 9.34 -11.46
CA ASN A 52 -14.24 8.44 -12.60
C ASN A 52 -12.90 7.81 -12.99
N ASN A 53 -12.60 6.64 -12.44
CA ASN A 53 -11.42 5.85 -12.74
C ASN A 53 -11.76 4.36 -12.86
N GLN A 54 -10.76 3.51 -13.11
CA GLN A 54 -10.99 2.06 -13.30
C GLN A 54 -11.55 1.39 -12.04
N PHE A 55 -11.13 1.83 -10.85
CA PHE A 55 -11.62 1.30 -9.57
C PHE A 55 -13.10 1.64 -9.36
N SER A 56 -13.48 2.89 -9.57
CA SER A 56 -14.88 3.33 -9.43
C SER A 56 -15.81 2.68 -10.44
N LYS A 57 -15.33 2.40 -11.67
CA LYS A 57 -16.09 1.65 -12.68
C LYS A 57 -16.41 0.23 -12.20
N LEU A 58 -15.41 -0.48 -11.66
CA LEU A 58 -15.60 -1.82 -11.10
C LEU A 58 -16.58 -1.79 -9.91
N LEU A 59 -16.48 -0.80 -9.04
CA LEU A 59 -17.43 -0.63 -7.93
C LEU A 59 -18.85 -0.39 -8.42
N SER A 60 -19.03 0.42 -9.45
CA SER A 60 -20.37 0.73 -10.00
C SER A 60 -21.06 -0.51 -10.56
N VAL A 61 -20.33 -1.40 -11.25
CA VAL A 61 -20.86 -2.66 -11.78
C VAL A 61 -21.26 -3.62 -10.65
N THR A 62 -20.51 -3.63 -9.55
CA THR A 62 -20.79 -4.53 -8.42
C THR A 62 -21.77 -3.96 -7.39
N LYS A 63 -22.23 -2.72 -7.55
CA LYS A 63 -23.09 -2.01 -6.59
C LYS A 63 -24.41 -2.73 -6.29
N TYR A 64 -24.98 -3.39 -7.29
CA TYR A 64 -26.29 -4.05 -7.19
C TYR A 64 -26.21 -5.49 -6.67
N LEU A 65 -25.01 -6.00 -6.38
CA LEU A 65 -24.82 -7.33 -5.85
C LEU A 65 -25.00 -7.36 -4.32
N PRO A 66 -25.50 -8.47 -3.75
CA PRO A 66 -25.46 -8.69 -2.31
C PRO A 66 -24.03 -8.51 -1.76
N SER A 67 -23.88 -7.97 -0.56
CA SER A 67 -22.59 -7.61 0.02
C SER A 67 -21.54 -8.72 -0.02
N GLY A 68 -21.91 -9.95 0.34
CA GLY A 68 -21.00 -11.10 0.29
C GLY A 68 -20.54 -11.48 -1.12
N ALA A 69 -21.44 -11.42 -2.12
CA ALA A 69 -21.11 -11.65 -3.52
C ALA A 69 -20.20 -10.54 -4.07
N ARG A 70 -20.51 -9.28 -3.73
CA ARG A 70 -19.69 -8.12 -4.08
C ARG A 70 -18.26 -8.27 -3.57
N SER A 71 -18.10 -8.53 -2.29
CA SER A 71 -16.78 -8.71 -1.65
C SER A 71 -15.97 -9.85 -2.27
N THR A 72 -16.61 -10.98 -2.56
CA THR A 72 -15.96 -12.14 -3.21
C THR A 72 -15.48 -11.80 -4.61
N ILE A 73 -16.30 -11.10 -5.41
CA ILE A 73 -15.92 -10.69 -6.77
C ILE A 73 -14.79 -9.68 -6.73
N LEU A 74 -14.85 -8.68 -5.85
CA LEU A 74 -13.79 -7.69 -5.68
C LEU A 74 -12.47 -8.34 -5.26
N SER A 75 -12.50 -9.25 -4.27
CA SER A 75 -11.31 -9.96 -3.79
C SER A 75 -10.64 -10.78 -4.91
N LYS A 76 -11.43 -11.50 -5.71
CA LYS A 76 -10.91 -12.25 -6.86
C LYS A 76 -10.37 -11.34 -7.97
N ALA A 77 -11.07 -10.25 -8.29
CA ALA A 77 -10.66 -9.32 -9.33
C ALA A 77 -9.35 -8.62 -8.95
N PHE A 78 -9.26 -8.09 -7.74
CA PHE A 78 -8.06 -7.38 -7.28
C PHE A 78 -6.88 -8.32 -6.99
N GLY A 79 -7.13 -9.55 -6.54
CA GLY A 79 -6.10 -10.58 -6.44
C GLY A 79 -5.47 -10.96 -7.78
N LYS A 80 -6.20 -10.79 -8.91
CA LYS A 80 -5.64 -10.96 -10.25
C LYS A 80 -4.83 -9.74 -10.71
N VAL A 81 -5.29 -8.53 -10.36
CA VAL A 81 -4.59 -7.27 -10.70
C VAL A 81 -3.29 -7.12 -9.91
N VAL A 82 -3.28 -7.55 -8.64
CA VAL A 82 -2.10 -7.55 -7.77
C VAL A 82 -1.85 -8.99 -7.33
N PRO A 83 -1.06 -9.77 -8.08
CA PRO A 83 -0.89 -11.22 -7.86
C PRO A 83 -0.42 -11.56 -6.44
N TYR A 84 0.47 -10.78 -5.86
CA TYR A 84 0.95 -10.99 -4.49
C TYR A 84 -0.16 -10.88 -3.45
N VAL A 85 -1.08 -9.92 -3.58
CA VAL A 85 -2.29 -9.82 -2.74
C VAL A 85 -3.18 -11.05 -2.92
N GLY A 86 -3.30 -11.54 -4.16
CA GLY A 86 -4.08 -12.73 -4.49
C GLY A 86 -3.56 -14.00 -3.82
N THR A 87 -2.24 -14.15 -3.65
CA THR A 87 -1.64 -15.34 -3.00
C THR A 87 -1.87 -15.40 -1.50
N THR A 88 -2.09 -14.27 -0.84
CA THR A 88 -2.28 -14.19 0.62
C THR A 88 -3.74 -14.35 1.06
N GLY A 89 -4.69 -14.32 0.12
CA GLY A 89 -6.11 -14.45 0.43
C GLY A 89 -6.73 -13.22 1.11
N VAL A 90 -6.19 -12.03 0.86
CA VAL A 90 -6.79 -10.76 1.32
C VAL A 90 -8.23 -10.65 0.81
N TYR A 91 -9.14 -10.39 1.72
CA TYR A 91 -10.57 -10.27 1.47
C TYR A 91 -11.03 -8.82 1.61
N TYR A 92 -11.70 -8.29 0.57
CA TYR A 92 -12.22 -6.92 0.54
C TYR A 92 -13.63 -6.88 1.11
N GLU A 93 -13.79 -6.39 2.33
CA GLU A 93 -15.06 -6.35 3.03
C GLU A 93 -15.89 -5.12 2.67
N THR A 94 -15.25 -3.95 2.78
CA THR A 94 -15.85 -2.65 2.46
C THR A 94 -14.95 -1.91 1.51
N VAL A 95 -15.52 -1.38 0.44
CA VAL A 95 -14.79 -0.59 -0.55
C VAL A 95 -15.65 0.62 -0.93
N GLU A 96 -15.36 1.72 -0.26
CA GLU A 96 -16.04 3.01 -0.45
C GLU A 96 -14.97 4.12 -0.57
N PRO A 97 -15.28 5.26 -1.22
CA PRO A 97 -14.30 6.32 -1.43
C PRO A 97 -13.71 6.93 -0.16
N ASN A 98 -14.42 6.87 0.95
CA ASN A 98 -13.99 7.39 2.26
C ASN A 98 -13.54 6.30 3.23
N GLN A 99 -13.77 5.01 2.92
CA GLN A 99 -13.38 3.90 3.78
C GLN A 99 -13.11 2.63 2.97
N VAL A 100 -11.98 2.00 3.25
CA VAL A 100 -11.66 0.65 2.75
C VAL A 100 -11.34 -0.25 3.93
N ILE A 101 -12.03 -1.41 3.99
CA ILE A 101 -11.77 -2.46 4.97
C ILE A 101 -11.37 -3.71 4.22
N VAL A 102 -10.18 -4.19 4.50
CA VAL A 102 -9.67 -5.47 4.02
C VAL A 102 -9.29 -6.36 5.19
N SER A 103 -9.44 -7.66 5.04
CA SER A 103 -9.14 -8.61 6.11
C SER A 103 -8.33 -9.80 5.62
N LEU A 104 -7.68 -10.47 6.57
CA LEU A 104 -6.84 -11.63 6.35
C LEU A 104 -7.07 -12.64 7.46
N LYS A 105 -7.31 -13.90 7.08
CA LYS A 105 -7.39 -15.02 8.03
C LYS A 105 -6.00 -15.54 8.36
N ASN A 106 -5.85 -16.05 9.58
CA ASN A 106 -4.61 -16.70 10.03
C ASN A 106 -4.50 -18.12 9.45
N ASP A 107 -4.39 -18.24 8.14
CA ASP A 107 -4.23 -19.51 7.44
C ASP A 107 -2.74 -19.86 7.29
N LYS A 108 -2.41 -21.14 7.10
CA LYS A 108 -1.02 -21.64 7.02
C LYS A 108 -0.14 -20.90 6.03
N GLY A 109 -0.70 -20.43 4.90
CA GLY A 109 0.04 -19.71 3.86
C GLY A 109 0.53 -18.32 4.26
N VAL A 110 0.01 -17.76 5.36
CA VAL A 110 0.39 -16.43 5.85
C VAL A 110 0.93 -16.44 7.28
N GLN A 111 1.16 -17.63 7.84
CA GLN A 111 1.69 -17.80 9.20
C GLN A 111 3.21 -17.64 9.27
N ASN A 112 3.68 -17.16 10.41
CA ASN A 112 5.06 -17.22 10.82
C ASN A 112 5.35 -18.55 11.58
N HIS A 113 6.61 -18.71 12.03
CA HIS A 113 7.09 -19.90 12.73
C HIS A 113 6.38 -20.20 14.08
N ILE A 114 5.70 -19.23 14.68
CA ILE A 114 4.92 -19.37 15.93
C ILE A 114 3.41 -19.53 15.69
N GLY A 115 2.98 -19.69 14.43
CA GLY A 115 1.57 -19.86 14.07
C GLY A 115 0.70 -18.60 14.14
N SER A 116 1.31 -17.42 14.24
CA SER A 116 0.64 -16.10 14.11
C SER A 116 0.73 -15.62 12.67
N ILE A 117 -0.12 -14.64 12.29
CA ILE A 117 0.00 -13.99 10.99
C ILE A 117 1.38 -13.34 10.88
N HIS A 118 2.06 -13.59 9.77
CA HIS A 118 3.40 -13.06 9.50
C HIS A 118 3.37 -11.53 9.42
N ALA A 119 4.39 -10.86 9.97
CA ALA A 119 4.50 -9.41 9.98
C ALA A 119 4.35 -8.79 8.57
N VAL A 120 4.99 -9.40 7.55
CA VAL A 120 4.88 -8.96 6.16
C VAL A 120 3.44 -9.07 5.63
N ALA A 121 2.69 -10.09 6.01
CA ALA A 121 1.29 -10.24 5.59
C ALA A 121 0.39 -9.15 6.19
N VAL A 122 0.67 -8.71 7.43
CA VAL A 122 -0.03 -7.57 8.06
C VAL A 122 0.35 -6.25 7.37
N THR A 123 1.63 -6.07 7.05
CA THR A 123 2.10 -4.89 6.30
C THR A 123 1.44 -4.82 4.93
N LEU A 124 1.37 -5.94 4.20
CA LEU A 124 0.66 -6.03 2.92
C LEU A 124 -0.83 -5.70 3.06
N LEU A 125 -1.47 -6.14 4.15
CA LEU A 125 -2.87 -5.83 4.42
C LEU A 125 -3.09 -4.31 4.58
N ALA A 126 -2.22 -3.64 5.32
CA ALA A 126 -2.25 -2.19 5.51
C ALA A 126 -1.95 -1.43 4.21
N GLU A 127 -0.94 -1.88 3.45
CA GLU A 127 -0.61 -1.35 2.13
C GLU A 127 -1.81 -1.47 1.19
N THR A 128 -2.45 -2.64 1.16
CA THR A 128 -3.64 -2.89 0.34
C THR A 128 -4.78 -1.94 0.69
N ALA A 129 -5.10 -1.77 1.98
CA ALA A 129 -6.17 -0.87 2.40
C ALA A 129 -5.90 0.59 2.00
N THR A 130 -4.69 1.07 2.33
CA THR A 130 -4.30 2.48 2.13
C THR A 130 -4.07 2.82 0.67
N GLY A 131 -3.43 1.93 -0.09
CA GLY A 131 -3.23 2.11 -1.53
C GLY A 131 -4.54 2.06 -2.30
N PHE A 132 -5.46 1.19 -1.86
CA PHE A 132 -6.75 1.05 -2.53
C PHE A 132 -7.65 2.28 -2.33
N ILE A 133 -7.76 2.78 -1.09
CA ILE A 133 -8.58 3.98 -0.82
C ILE A 133 -8.03 5.20 -1.56
N LEU A 134 -6.69 5.34 -1.62
CA LEU A 134 -6.07 6.42 -2.39
C LEU A 134 -6.32 6.24 -3.89
N GLY A 135 -6.17 5.01 -4.42
CA GLY A 135 -6.46 4.68 -5.82
C GLY A 135 -7.90 4.99 -6.24
N LEU A 136 -8.89 4.77 -5.36
CA LEU A 136 -10.29 5.14 -5.58
C LEU A 136 -10.49 6.65 -5.77
N ASN A 137 -9.67 7.46 -5.12
CA ASN A 137 -9.78 8.91 -5.13
C ASN A 137 -8.78 9.60 -6.07
N LEU A 138 -7.95 8.82 -6.78
CA LEU A 138 -6.91 9.35 -7.65
C LEU A 138 -7.43 9.49 -9.10
N PRO A 139 -7.29 10.65 -9.75
CA PRO A 139 -7.55 10.83 -11.18
C PRO A 139 -6.71 9.90 -12.06
N THR A 140 -7.23 9.56 -13.25
CA THR A 140 -6.62 8.56 -14.15
C THR A 140 -5.30 9.00 -14.79
N ASP A 141 -5.02 10.28 -14.80
CA ASP A 141 -3.79 10.90 -15.32
C ASP A 141 -2.60 10.78 -14.36
N ARG A 142 -2.79 10.20 -13.19
CA ARG A 142 -1.77 10.11 -12.13
C ARG A 142 -1.40 8.66 -11.83
N MET A 143 -0.16 8.49 -11.37
CA MET A 143 0.38 7.22 -10.88
C MET A 143 0.54 7.29 -9.37
N LEU A 144 0.11 6.22 -8.70
CA LEU A 144 0.24 6.01 -7.28
C LEU A 144 1.54 5.25 -6.97
N LEU A 145 2.28 5.71 -5.97
CA LEU A 145 3.54 5.11 -5.54
C LEU A 145 3.60 5.11 -4.01
N ILE A 146 3.99 3.98 -3.41
CA ILE A 146 4.34 3.98 -1.99
C ILE A 146 5.69 4.68 -1.82
N LYS A 147 5.77 5.63 -0.88
CA LYS A 147 6.99 6.38 -0.59
C LYS A 147 7.73 5.80 0.61
N SER A 148 7.01 5.54 1.68
CA SER A 148 7.55 4.96 2.91
C SER A 148 6.46 4.34 3.76
N TYR A 149 6.84 3.43 4.64
CA TYR A 149 5.96 2.92 5.67
C TYR A 149 6.70 2.63 6.96
N SER A 150 5.99 2.70 8.08
CA SER A 150 6.43 2.27 9.40
C SER A 150 5.36 1.38 10.01
N VAL A 151 5.76 0.24 10.56
CA VAL A 151 4.86 -0.70 11.21
C VAL A 151 5.45 -1.12 12.54
N ASN A 152 4.77 -0.82 13.64
CA ASN A 152 5.21 -1.14 14.98
C ASN A 152 4.30 -2.19 15.60
N PHE A 153 4.87 -3.29 16.06
CA PHE A 153 4.18 -4.43 16.65
C PHE A 153 4.31 -4.36 18.18
N TYR A 154 3.20 -4.24 18.90
CA TYR A 154 3.19 -4.11 20.36
C TYR A 154 2.78 -5.41 21.07
N ARG A 155 2.04 -6.28 20.40
CA ARG A 155 1.67 -7.59 20.90
C ARG A 155 1.43 -8.58 19.76
N PRO A 156 1.54 -9.90 20.01
CA PRO A 156 1.15 -10.90 19.03
C PRO A 156 -0.33 -10.80 18.68
N LEU A 157 -0.65 -11.07 17.43
CA LEU A 157 -2.04 -11.21 16.97
C LEU A 157 -2.64 -12.51 17.47
N LYS A 158 -3.93 -12.50 17.80
CA LYS A 158 -4.67 -13.74 18.15
C LYS A 158 -4.82 -14.63 16.93
N LYS A 159 -5.13 -15.91 17.18
CA LYS A 159 -5.59 -16.81 16.12
C LYS A 159 -6.93 -16.30 15.62
N GLY A 160 -7.14 -16.29 14.30
CA GLY A 160 -8.41 -15.82 13.73
C GLY A 160 -8.22 -14.88 12.57
N GLN A 161 -8.84 -13.71 12.61
CA GLN A 161 -8.86 -12.75 11.52
C GLN A 161 -8.34 -11.39 11.98
N VAL A 162 -7.50 -10.77 11.15
CA VAL A 162 -7.06 -9.39 11.28
C VAL A 162 -7.67 -8.54 10.16
N ALA A 163 -8.02 -7.30 10.44
CA ALA A 163 -8.52 -6.36 9.45
C ALA A 163 -7.71 -5.07 9.46
N ALA A 164 -7.48 -4.49 8.28
CA ALA A 164 -6.98 -3.14 8.11
C ALA A 164 -8.12 -2.22 7.66
N VAL A 165 -8.28 -1.10 8.34
CA VAL A 165 -9.30 -0.08 8.07
C VAL A 165 -8.59 1.20 7.67
N ALA A 166 -8.66 1.56 6.39
CA ALA A 166 -8.18 2.84 5.88
C ALA A 166 -9.34 3.82 5.71
N THR A 167 -9.11 5.09 6.06
CA THR A 167 -10.12 6.14 5.96
C THR A 167 -9.56 7.40 5.33
N LEU A 168 -10.41 8.15 4.63
CA LEU A 168 -10.12 9.49 4.12
C LEU A 168 -11.28 10.44 4.43
N SER A 169 -10.96 11.62 4.95
CA SER A 169 -11.92 12.71 5.08
C SER A 169 -12.22 13.33 3.70
N ASP A 170 -13.33 14.04 3.59
CA ASP A 170 -13.64 14.78 2.35
C ASP A 170 -12.59 15.85 2.02
N GLU A 171 -11.99 16.47 3.04
CA GLU A 171 -10.88 17.41 2.87
C GLU A 171 -9.64 16.74 2.26
N GLN A 172 -9.25 15.55 2.77
CA GLN A 172 -8.15 14.77 2.22
C GLN A 172 -8.43 14.34 0.78
N ARG A 173 -9.66 13.93 0.48
CA ARG A 173 -10.10 13.57 -0.88
C ARG A 173 -10.03 14.76 -1.83
N LEU A 174 -10.47 15.95 -1.41
CA LEU A 174 -10.34 17.19 -2.19
C LEU A 174 -8.88 17.54 -2.45
N LYS A 175 -8.00 17.39 -1.46
CA LYS A 175 -6.56 17.59 -1.63
C LYS A 175 -5.98 16.67 -2.70
N ILE A 176 -6.33 15.38 -2.67
CA ILE A 176 -5.90 14.39 -3.68
C ILE A 176 -6.39 14.79 -5.07
N LEU A 177 -7.64 15.23 -5.20
CA LEU A 177 -8.24 15.64 -6.48
C LEU A 177 -7.57 16.87 -7.08
N ASN A 178 -7.32 17.88 -6.26
CA ASN A 178 -6.88 19.20 -6.71
C ASN A 178 -5.35 19.34 -6.83
N THR A 179 -4.58 18.37 -6.31
CA THR A 179 -3.11 18.42 -6.32
C THR A 179 -2.56 17.46 -7.37
N PRO A 180 -2.04 17.90 -8.52
CA PRO A 180 -1.51 17.04 -9.57
C PRO A 180 -0.38 16.10 -9.11
N LYS A 181 0.48 16.61 -8.22
CA LYS A 181 1.59 15.88 -7.61
C LYS A 181 1.60 16.15 -6.12
N GLY A 182 1.68 15.11 -5.31
CA GLY A 182 1.65 15.27 -3.86
C GLY A 182 1.98 13.98 -3.11
N GLU A 183 1.91 14.10 -1.79
CA GLU A 183 2.07 12.98 -0.88
C GLU A 183 1.18 13.13 0.34
N MET A 184 0.83 12.01 0.96
CA MET A 184 -0.01 11.99 2.15
C MET A 184 0.20 10.70 2.94
N VAL A 185 0.19 10.82 4.27
CA VAL A 185 0.01 9.67 5.16
C VAL A 185 -1.47 9.30 5.15
N ILE A 186 -1.77 8.05 4.81
CA ILE A 186 -3.15 7.56 4.79
C ILE A 186 -3.46 6.91 6.15
N PRO A 187 -4.45 7.41 6.91
CA PRO A 187 -4.85 6.82 8.17
C PRO A 187 -5.27 5.35 8.00
N CYS A 188 -4.67 4.48 8.81
CA CYS A 188 -4.97 3.05 8.80
C CYS A 188 -4.91 2.47 10.22
N VAL A 189 -5.92 1.71 10.60
CA VAL A 189 -6.00 1.01 11.88
C VAL A 189 -6.01 -0.50 11.63
N ILE A 190 -5.20 -1.24 12.41
CA ILE A 190 -5.18 -2.70 12.37
C ILE A 190 -6.01 -3.24 13.54
N ASN A 191 -7.08 -3.97 13.22
CA ASN A 191 -7.99 -4.57 14.17
C ASN A 191 -7.75 -6.09 14.27
N ASP A 192 -7.41 -6.56 15.46
CA ASP A 192 -7.37 -7.97 15.82
C ASP A 192 -8.75 -8.39 16.32
N ARG A 193 -9.56 -9.00 15.46
CA ARG A 193 -10.98 -9.27 15.69
C ARG A 193 -11.26 -10.28 16.80
N GLU A 194 -10.31 -11.13 17.10
CA GLU A 194 -10.42 -12.16 18.14
C GLU A 194 -9.91 -11.68 19.50
N SER A 195 -9.47 -10.44 19.60
CA SER A 195 -8.91 -9.88 20.83
C SER A 195 -9.92 -9.00 21.55
N GLU A 196 -10.08 -9.25 22.86
CA GLU A 196 -10.82 -8.36 23.77
C GLU A 196 -9.97 -7.17 24.28
N SER A 197 -8.70 -7.11 23.86
CA SER A 197 -7.77 -6.06 24.28
C SER A 197 -8.16 -4.71 23.70
N THR A 198 -8.19 -3.68 24.54
CA THR A 198 -8.37 -2.29 24.12
C THR A 198 -7.09 -1.66 23.56
N ARG A 199 -5.93 -2.35 23.68
CA ARG A 199 -4.66 -1.87 23.16
C ARG A 199 -4.50 -2.31 21.73
N ASP A 200 -4.19 -1.37 20.84
CA ASP A 200 -3.86 -1.65 19.44
C ASP A 200 -2.71 -2.65 19.35
N PRO A 201 -2.86 -3.72 18.58
CA PRO A 201 -1.81 -4.70 18.40
C PRO A 201 -0.64 -4.13 17.61
N ILE A 202 -0.94 -3.25 16.65
CA ILE A 202 0.00 -2.76 15.64
C ILE A 202 -0.40 -1.33 15.28
N THR A 203 0.58 -0.44 15.20
CA THR A 203 0.40 0.87 14.59
C THR A 203 1.05 0.88 13.21
N VAL A 204 0.39 1.54 12.28
CA VAL A 204 0.78 1.59 10.88
C VAL A 204 0.77 3.03 10.40
N GLU A 205 1.84 3.41 9.72
CA GLU A 205 1.95 4.67 9.01
C GLU A 205 2.37 4.37 7.56
N MET A 206 1.50 4.68 6.60
CA MET A 206 1.72 4.44 5.17
C MET A 206 1.72 5.78 4.43
N THR A 207 2.88 6.22 3.97
CA THR A 207 3.02 7.43 3.16
C THR A 207 2.97 7.08 1.69
N TRP A 208 1.98 7.61 1.02
CA TRP A 208 1.78 7.45 -0.40
C TRP A 208 2.06 8.76 -1.14
N ALA A 209 2.62 8.64 -2.34
CA ALA A 209 2.82 9.75 -3.25
C ALA A 209 2.05 9.51 -4.55
N TRP A 210 1.69 10.59 -5.25
CA TRP A 210 1.14 10.52 -6.60
C TRP A 210 1.81 11.55 -7.49
N ILE A 211 2.03 11.17 -8.74
CA ILE A 211 2.67 11.99 -9.76
C ILE A 211 1.89 11.91 -11.08
N PRO A 212 1.94 12.91 -11.96
CA PRO A 212 1.42 12.82 -13.31
C PRO A 212 2.11 11.67 -14.08
N LYS A 213 1.34 10.90 -14.84
CA LYS A 213 1.89 9.82 -15.69
C LYS A 213 2.88 10.35 -16.71
N SER A 214 2.61 11.53 -17.27
CA SER A 214 3.51 12.22 -18.21
C SER A 214 4.90 12.49 -17.61
N GLU A 215 4.98 12.84 -16.33
CA GLU A 215 6.28 13.02 -15.64
C GLU A 215 7.03 11.70 -15.51
N LEU A 216 6.32 10.59 -15.25
CA LEU A 216 6.93 9.28 -15.16
C LEU A 216 7.46 8.81 -16.52
N GLU A 217 6.69 9.03 -17.58
CA GLU A 217 7.07 8.70 -18.96
C GLU A 217 8.30 9.51 -19.39
N ALA A 218 8.34 10.80 -19.13
CA ALA A 218 9.50 11.65 -19.42
C ALA A 218 10.77 11.16 -18.67
N ARG A 219 10.64 10.76 -17.42
CA ARG A 219 11.77 10.20 -16.65
C ARG A 219 12.27 8.86 -17.19
N ARG A 220 11.37 8.01 -17.70
CA ARG A 220 11.75 6.74 -18.35
C ARG A 220 12.52 6.97 -19.63
N GLN A 221 12.00 7.84 -20.51
CA GLN A 221 12.67 8.21 -21.77
C GLN A 221 14.05 8.82 -21.52
N GLY A 222 14.20 9.70 -20.52
CA GLY A 222 15.50 10.27 -20.15
C GLY A 222 16.51 9.22 -19.63
N ARG A 223 16.05 8.17 -18.95
CA ARG A 223 16.92 7.07 -18.51
C ARG A 223 17.33 6.15 -19.67
N GLU A 224 16.41 5.88 -20.59
CA GLU A 224 16.67 5.04 -21.76
C GLU A 224 17.69 5.72 -22.70
N SER A 225 17.57 7.03 -22.92
CA SER A 225 18.56 7.81 -23.72
C SER A 225 19.94 7.87 -23.05
N SER A 226 20.00 8.08 -21.73
CA SER A 226 21.28 8.08 -20.98
C SER A 226 21.95 6.71 -20.96
N ALA A 227 21.19 5.62 -20.93
CA ALA A 227 21.72 4.26 -21.01
C ALA A 227 22.31 3.98 -22.40
N GLN A 228 21.63 4.38 -23.48
CA GLN A 228 22.12 4.25 -24.84
C GLN A 228 23.39 5.08 -25.10
N GLU A 229 23.46 6.30 -24.58
CA GLU A 229 24.68 7.12 -24.69
C GLU A 229 25.87 6.50 -23.93
N SER A 230 25.63 5.85 -22.79
CA SER A 230 26.70 5.16 -22.05
C SER A 230 27.18 3.90 -22.74
N GLU A 231 26.32 3.15 -23.43
CA GLU A 231 26.68 1.97 -24.22
C GLU A 231 27.45 2.35 -25.47
N THR A 232 27.04 3.40 -26.18
CA THR A 232 27.77 3.90 -27.38
C THR A 232 29.14 4.47 -27.01
N ASN A 233 29.29 5.18 -25.92
CA ASN A 233 30.56 5.69 -25.43
C ASN A 233 31.52 4.56 -25.01
N ASN A 234 30.96 3.47 -24.41
CA ASN A 234 31.78 2.30 -24.03
C ASN A 234 32.23 1.49 -25.26
N ALA A 235 31.40 1.38 -26.30
CA ALA A 235 31.73 0.72 -27.55
C ALA A 235 32.82 1.51 -28.30
N ASN A 236 32.72 2.83 -28.37
CA ASN A 236 33.72 3.69 -29.03
C ASN A 236 35.06 3.71 -28.27
N ASN A 237 35.06 3.50 -26.95
CA ASN A 237 36.30 3.42 -26.16
C ASN A 237 36.97 2.06 -26.29
N ALA A 238 36.20 0.98 -26.51
CA ALA A 238 36.72 -0.37 -26.77
C ALA A 238 37.39 -0.48 -28.15
N ASP A 239 36.85 0.22 -29.17
CA ASP A 239 37.45 0.26 -30.50
C ASP A 239 38.77 1.07 -30.56
N ASN A 240 38.90 2.11 -29.71
CA ASN A 240 40.07 2.95 -29.64
C ASN A 240 41.27 2.26 -28.91
N THR A 241 40.99 1.30 -28.02
CA THR A 241 42.06 0.50 -27.36
C THR A 241 42.61 -0.59 -28.23
N ASN A 242 41.85 -1.11 -29.20
CA ASN A 242 42.33 -2.14 -30.16
C ASN A 242 43.21 -1.56 -31.30
N ASN A 243 43.22 -0.23 -31.51
CA ASN A 243 44.01 0.41 -32.53
C ASN A 243 45.38 0.91 -32.05
N SER A 244 45.62 0.93 -30.73
CA SER A 244 46.91 1.33 -30.14
C SER A 244 47.92 0.16 -29.97
N ASP A 245 47.46 -1.09 -29.96
CA ASP A 245 48.33 -2.25 -29.75
C ASP A 245 48.96 -2.79 -31.07
N ASN A 246 48.63 -2.22 -32.25
CA ASN A 246 49.13 -2.69 -33.53
C ASN A 246 50.32 -1.87 -34.09
N THR A 247 50.85 -0.85 -33.41
CA THR A 247 51.96 -0.02 -33.87
C THR A 247 53.29 -0.34 -33.19
N ASP A 248 53.33 -1.10 -32.08
CA ASP A 248 54.58 -1.37 -31.35
C ASP A 248 55.26 -2.71 -31.72
N ASN A 249 54.67 -3.54 -32.61
CA ASN A 249 55.26 -4.83 -33.03
C ASN A 249 56.01 -4.80 -34.36
N ALA A 250 56.25 -3.64 -34.97
CA ALA A 250 56.95 -3.52 -36.24
C ALA A 250 58.40 -3.10 -36.12
N GLU A 251 58.91 -2.65 -34.97
CA GLU A 251 60.28 -2.17 -34.77
C GLU A 251 61.26 -3.15 -34.09
N GLN A 252 60.79 -4.32 -33.60
CA GLN A 252 61.65 -5.26 -32.86
C GLN A 252 62.15 -6.46 -33.65
N ASN A 253 61.90 -6.52 -34.97
CA ASN A 253 62.35 -7.65 -35.84
C ASN A 253 63.54 -7.32 -36.79
N SER A 254 64.27 -6.23 -36.51
CA SER A 254 65.45 -5.85 -37.40
C SER A 254 66.82 -5.83 -36.70
N ILE A 255 66.94 -6.30 -35.40
CA ILE A 255 68.21 -6.21 -34.65
C ILE A 255 68.92 -7.58 -34.43
N ASP A 256 68.29 -8.74 -34.68
CA ASP A 256 68.88 -10.07 -34.40
C ASP A 256 69.35 -10.82 -35.62
N LYS A 257 69.98 -10.13 -36.59
CA LYS A 257 70.65 -10.80 -37.75
C LYS A 257 72.04 -10.28 -38.00
N GLU A 258 72.86 -9.99 -37.02
CA GLU A 258 74.30 -9.78 -37.19
C GLU A 258 75.04 -10.12 -35.89
N GLN A 259 75.27 -11.40 -35.61
CA GLN A 259 76.36 -11.93 -34.81
C GLN A 259 76.30 -13.46 -34.69
N THR A 260 76.69 -14.18 -35.74
CA THR A 260 77.32 -15.48 -35.70
C THR A 260 78.14 -15.66 -36.97
N ASP A 261 79.38 -15.18 -36.98
CA ASP A 261 80.50 -15.74 -37.70
C ASP A 261 81.84 -15.15 -37.14
N THR A 262 82.43 -15.87 -36.21
CA THR A 262 83.89 -16.15 -36.01
C THR A 262 84.08 -17.01 -34.79
#